data_9c744437a7390b29ef056153b230fda9
#
_entry.id   9c744437a7390b29ef056153b230fda9
#
_cell.length_a   1.000
_cell.length_b   1.000
_cell.length_c   1.000
_cell.angle_alpha   90.00
_cell.angle_beta   90.00
_cell.angle_gamma   90.00
#
_symmetry.space_group_name_H-M   'P 1'
#
loop_
_entity.id
_entity.type
_entity.pdbx_description
1 polymer ?
#
loop_
_entity_poly.entity_id
_entity_poly.type
_entity_poly.pdbx_seq_one_letter_code
_entity_poly.pdbx_strand_id
1 'polypeptide(L)'
;MSKLPEIKKKRKITQTLVFSLFKAAIAVNGSALAIIVFFLLINGWEAINWTFLTQAPYDSMTKGGILPCIVGTVLISLGAIAIALPIGVASAIYLNEYARPGRVVRIIRLGINNLAGVPSVVFGLFGLALFVVWLGFGVSIISGALTLAAMTLPVIIGSSEEALRNVPDTYREASLGLGATKWQTIFRVVLPSALPGILTGAILGISRAAGETAPIMFTAAVFFTPTLPSSPFDEIMALPYHIYVLATAGTEIETTRPLQYGTALVLIFLVLGLNLLAIIYRTKLRRKL
;
A
#
# COMPACT_ATOMS: atom_id res chain seq x y z
N MET A 1 35.56 -7.05 44.95
CA MET A 1 34.12 -7.27 44.71
C MET A 1 33.27 -5.98 44.67
N SER A 2 33.79 -4.79 44.37
CA SER A 2 33.07 -3.50 44.50
C SER A 2 32.59 -2.82 43.21
N LYS A 3 32.89 -3.37 42.02
CA LYS A 3 32.52 -2.72 40.70
C LYS A 3 31.16 -3.12 40.12
N LEU A 4 30.53 -4.15 40.65
CA LEU A 4 29.23 -4.65 40.14
C LEU A 4 28.03 -3.69 40.31
N PRO A 5 27.89 -2.95 41.44
CA PRO A 5 26.77 -2.03 41.61
C PRO A 5 26.88 -0.78 40.74
N GLU A 6 28.09 -0.27 40.49
CA GLU A 6 28.30 0.89 39.60
C GLU A 6 28.00 0.56 38.14
N ILE A 7 28.38 -0.63 37.68
CA ILE A 7 28.06 -1.11 36.29
C ILE A 7 26.55 -1.24 36.11
N LYS A 8 25.83 -1.77 37.10
CA LYS A 8 24.38 -1.86 37.10
C LYS A 8 23.72 -0.47 37.06
N LYS A 9 24.25 0.50 37.84
CA LYS A 9 23.72 1.87 37.87
C LYS A 9 23.94 2.59 36.53
N LYS A 10 25.15 2.51 35.96
CA LYS A 10 25.45 3.06 34.62
C LYS A 10 24.57 2.44 33.54
N ARG A 11 24.41 1.11 33.51
CA ARG A 11 23.51 0.42 32.58
C ARG A 11 22.05 0.90 32.69
N LYS A 12 21.56 1.08 33.92
CA LYS A 12 20.20 1.57 34.16
C LYS A 12 20.01 3.01 33.65
N ILE A 13 20.99 3.89 33.87
CA ILE A 13 20.97 5.27 33.40
C ILE A 13 20.99 5.30 31.86
N THR A 14 21.92 4.58 31.23
CA THR A 14 21.99 4.47 29.77
C THR A 14 20.68 3.92 29.18
N GLN A 15 20.13 2.87 29.77
CA GLN A 15 18.85 2.29 29.36
C GLN A 15 17.73 3.33 29.46
N THR A 16 17.63 4.07 30.57
CA THR A 16 16.61 5.10 30.76
C THR A 16 16.75 6.22 29.71
N LEU A 17 17.98 6.67 29.45
CA LEU A 17 18.24 7.69 28.41
C LEU A 17 17.84 7.23 27.01
N VAL A 18 18.24 6.00 26.63
CA VAL A 18 17.88 5.43 25.32
C VAL A 18 16.37 5.27 25.18
N PHE A 19 15.68 4.74 26.20
CA PHE A 19 14.22 4.64 26.16
C PHE A 19 13.53 6.01 26.14
N SER A 20 14.10 7.03 26.83
CA SER A 20 13.57 8.40 26.77
C SER A 20 13.72 9.01 25.37
N LEU A 21 14.85 8.76 24.68
CA LEU A 21 15.03 9.16 23.28
C LEU A 21 14.02 8.49 22.35
N PHE A 22 13.77 7.18 22.52
CA PHE A 22 12.74 6.49 21.72
C PHE A 22 11.34 7.04 21.99
N LYS A 23 11.00 7.30 23.26
CA LYS A 23 9.72 7.94 23.60
C LYS A 23 9.60 9.34 23.00
N ALA A 24 10.65 10.13 23.05
CA ALA A 24 10.69 11.46 22.44
C ALA A 24 10.52 11.37 20.92
N ALA A 25 11.21 10.45 20.24
CA ALA A 25 11.06 10.22 18.82
C ALA A 25 9.60 9.83 18.43
N ILE A 26 8.98 8.93 19.20
CA ILE A 26 7.57 8.55 19.00
C ILE A 26 6.65 9.76 19.22
N ALA A 27 6.89 10.55 20.28
CA ALA A 27 6.10 11.73 20.56
C ALA A 27 6.21 12.80 19.46
N VAL A 28 7.43 13.05 18.95
CA VAL A 28 7.65 14.00 17.84
C VAL A 28 6.92 13.55 16.57
N ASN A 29 7.07 12.27 16.17
CA ASN A 29 6.38 11.76 14.98
C ASN A 29 4.85 11.76 15.16
N GLY A 30 4.36 11.36 16.32
CA GLY A 30 2.94 11.38 16.65
C GLY A 30 2.36 12.80 16.66
N SER A 31 3.10 13.76 17.22
CA SER A 31 2.70 15.18 17.21
C SER A 31 2.67 15.76 15.79
N ALA A 32 3.68 15.47 14.99
CA ALA A 32 3.72 15.92 13.59
C ALA A 32 2.51 15.40 12.80
N LEU A 33 2.21 14.10 12.93
CA LEU A 33 1.03 13.51 12.28
C LEU A 33 -0.27 14.13 12.79
N ALA A 34 -0.40 14.31 14.11
CA ALA A 34 -1.57 14.93 14.72
C ALA A 34 -1.79 16.37 14.24
N ILE A 35 -0.71 17.17 14.12
CA ILE A 35 -0.75 18.54 13.61
C ILE A 35 -1.22 18.56 12.15
N ILE A 36 -0.69 17.67 11.29
CA ILE A 36 -1.08 17.60 9.88
C ILE A 36 -2.57 17.24 9.77
N VAL A 37 -3.02 16.19 10.46
CA VAL A 37 -4.42 15.76 10.42
C VAL A 37 -5.34 16.86 10.97
N PHE A 38 -4.96 17.50 12.06
CA PHE A 38 -5.72 18.60 12.66
C PHE A 38 -5.82 19.81 11.72
N PHE A 39 -4.72 20.18 11.07
CA PHE A 39 -4.69 21.24 10.06
C PHE A 39 -5.62 20.93 8.88
N LEU A 40 -5.56 19.71 8.35
CA LEU A 40 -6.44 19.28 7.27
C LEU A 40 -7.91 19.29 7.70
N LEU A 41 -8.22 18.86 8.94
CA LEU A 41 -9.58 18.88 9.48
C LEU A 41 -10.14 20.29 9.57
N ILE A 42 -9.39 21.25 10.09
CA ILE A 42 -9.89 22.63 10.22
C ILE A 42 -10.14 23.27 8.85
N ASN A 43 -9.22 23.06 7.90
CA ASN A 43 -9.27 23.76 6.61
C ASN A 43 -10.07 23.00 5.53
N GLY A 44 -10.30 21.70 5.70
CA GLY A 44 -10.94 20.87 4.69
C GLY A 44 -12.36 20.38 5.06
N TRP A 45 -12.74 20.48 6.34
CA TRP A 45 -14.03 19.93 6.79
C TRP A 45 -15.24 20.62 6.16
N GLU A 46 -15.18 21.93 6.01
CA GLU A 46 -16.27 22.72 5.42
C GLU A 46 -16.51 22.38 3.94
N ALA A 47 -15.50 21.93 3.22
CA ALA A 47 -15.64 21.50 1.84
C ALA A 47 -16.35 20.15 1.70
N ILE A 48 -16.38 19.32 2.77
CA ILE A 48 -16.96 17.99 2.74
C ILE A 48 -18.47 18.08 2.95
N ASN A 49 -19.21 18.00 1.85
CA ASN A 49 -20.65 17.92 1.82
C ASN A 49 -21.12 16.80 0.89
N TRP A 50 -22.40 16.51 0.86
CA TRP A 50 -22.95 15.43 0.03
C TRP A 50 -22.67 15.63 -1.46
N THR A 51 -22.78 16.87 -1.94
CA THR A 51 -22.46 17.25 -3.33
C THR A 51 -20.99 16.95 -3.66
N PHE A 52 -20.08 17.34 -2.76
CA PHE A 52 -18.64 17.09 -2.91
C PHE A 52 -18.30 15.60 -3.04
N LEU A 53 -18.98 14.74 -2.30
CA LEU A 53 -18.73 13.31 -2.31
C LEU A 53 -19.39 12.58 -3.48
N THR A 54 -20.50 13.09 -4.02
CA THR A 54 -21.36 12.32 -4.95
C THR A 54 -21.42 12.89 -6.37
N GLN A 55 -20.91 14.10 -6.59
CA GLN A 55 -20.93 14.70 -7.92
C GLN A 55 -19.55 14.63 -8.60
N ALA A 56 -19.56 14.83 -9.91
CA ALA A 56 -18.34 15.04 -10.67
C ALA A 56 -17.88 16.51 -10.58
N PRO A 57 -16.58 16.79 -10.72
CA PRO A 57 -16.09 18.16 -10.80
C PRO A 57 -16.53 18.84 -12.09
N TYR A 58 -16.80 20.14 -12.03
CA TYR A 58 -17.09 21.00 -13.16
C TYR A 58 -16.54 22.42 -12.93
N ASP A 59 -16.67 23.31 -13.91
CA ASP A 59 -16.23 24.70 -13.83
C ASP A 59 -14.73 24.80 -13.44
N SER A 60 -13.86 24.18 -14.25
CA SER A 60 -12.41 24.10 -13.99
C SER A 60 -12.06 23.54 -12.61
N MET A 61 -12.83 22.60 -12.07
CA MET A 61 -12.68 21.97 -10.75
C MET A 61 -12.92 22.91 -9.56
N THR A 62 -13.48 24.10 -9.76
CA THR A 62 -13.85 25.00 -8.67
C THR A 62 -15.20 24.64 -8.04
N LYS A 63 -16.01 23.88 -8.77
CA LYS A 63 -17.36 23.44 -8.35
C LYS A 63 -17.55 21.95 -8.57
N GLY A 64 -18.60 21.40 -7.95
CA GLY A 64 -18.95 19.99 -8.02
C GLY A 64 -18.31 19.17 -6.91
N GLY A 65 -17.84 17.97 -7.26
CA GLY A 65 -17.32 17.03 -6.27
C GLY A 65 -16.16 16.21 -6.80
N ILE A 66 -15.89 15.11 -6.09
CA ILE A 66 -14.72 14.26 -6.32
C ILE A 66 -15.10 12.78 -6.52
N LEU A 67 -16.37 12.48 -6.85
CA LEU A 67 -16.82 11.10 -7.03
C LEU A 67 -15.95 10.30 -8.02
N PRO A 68 -15.63 10.81 -9.23
CA PRO A 68 -14.77 10.08 -10.17
C PRO A 68 -13.37 9.80 -9.57
N CYS A 69 -12.83 10.73 -8.76
CA CYS A 69 -11.55 10.55 -8.10
C CYS A 69 -11.58 9.44 -7.04
N ILE A 70 -12.68 9.35 -6.26
CA ILE A 70 -12.89 8.29 -5.26
C ILE A 70 -12.98 6.94 -5.96
N VAL A 71 -13.83 6.83 -6.97
CA VAL A 71 -14.03 5.59 -7.73
C VAL A 71 -12.74 5.15 -8.40
N GLY A 72 -12.06 6.07 -9.09
CA GLY A 72 -10.80 5.76 -9.76
C GLY A 72 -9.71 5.29 -8.80
N THR A 73 -9.57 5.93 -7.62
CA THR A 73 -8.60 5.51 -6.60
C THR A 73 -8.90 4.10 -6.09
N VAL A 74 -10.16 3.77 -5.84
CA VAL A 74 -10.58 2.43 -5.40
C VAL A 74 -10.30 1.40 -6.49
N LEU A 75 -10.70 1.67 -7.73
CA LEU A 75 -10.54 0.72 -8.85
C LEU A 75 -9.07 0.40 -9.13
N ILE A 76 -8.21 1.43 -9.20
CA ILE A 76 -6.80 1.22 -9.49
C ILE A 76 -6.08 0.50 -8.34
N SER A 77 -6.42 0.83 -7.09
CA SER A 77 -5.83 0.20 -5.91
C SER A 77 -6.24 -1.26 -5.78
N LEU A 78 -7.52 -1.57 -5.97
CA LEU A 78 -8.01 -2.94 -5.95
C LEU A 78 -7.48 -3.74 -7.15
N GLY A 79 -7.40 -3.13 -8.33
CA GLY A 79 -6.81 -3.75 -9.52
C GLY A 79 -5.33 -4.11 -9.29
N ALA A 80 -4.56 -3.20 -8.71
CA ALA A 80 -3.16 -3.43 -8.39
C ALA A 80 -2.97 -4.63 -7.44
N ILE A 81 -3.78 -4.70 -6.36
CA ILE A 81 -3.69 -5.81 -5.41
C ILE A 81 -4.22 -7.12 -5.99
N ALA A 82 -5.28 -7.09 -6.80
CA ALA A 82 -5.80 -8.27 -7.47
C ALA A 82 -4.73 -8.94 -8.35
N ILE A 83 -3.83 -8.16 -8.92
CA ILE A 83 -2.69 -8.64 -9.73
C ILE A 83 -1.49 -9.01 -8.84
N ALA A 84 -1.09 -8.11 -7.94
CA ALA A 84 0.14 -8.25 -7.16
C ALA A 84 0.06 -9.36 -6.11
N LEU A 85 -1.09 -9.57 -5.48
CA LEU A 85 -1.22 -10.53 -4.38
C LEU A 85 -1.03 -11.98 -4.85
N PRO A 86 -1.72 -12.48 -5.90
CA PRO A 86 -1.52 -13.84 -6.37
C PRO A 86 -0.08 -14.09 -6.83
N ILE A 87 0.49 -13.17 -7.60
CA ILE A 87 1.86 -13.27 -8.13
C ILE A 87 2.88 -13.24 -6.98
N GLY A 88 2.71 -12.31 -6.04
CA GLY A 88 3.60 -12.16 -4.89
C GLY A 88 3.59 -13.37 -3.97
N VAL A 89 2.39 -13.90 -3.65
CA VAL A 89 2.23 -15.10 -2.84
C VAL A 89 2.82 -16.34 -3.53
N ALA A 90 2.53 -16.52 -4.82
CA ALA A 90 3.10 -17.62 -5.59
C ALA A 90 4.64 -17.56 -5.63
N SER A 91 5.21 -16.36 -5.82
CA SER A 91 6.65 -16.13 -5.77
C SER A 91 7.24 -16.45 -4.40
N ALA A 92 6.58 -16.01 -3.32
CA ALA A 92 7.01 -16.30 -1.96
C ALA A 92 6.96 -17.79 -1.63
N ILE A 93 5.90 -18.50 -2.04
CA ILE A 93 5.79 -19.96 -1.90
C ILE A 93 6.94 -20.64 -2.64
N TYR A 94 7.21 -20.25 -3.89
CA TYR A 94 8.31 -20.83 -4.64
C TYR A 94 9.65 -20.61 -3.94
N LEU A 95 9.95 -19.37 -3.53
CA LEU A 95 11.23 -19.01 -2.90
C LEU A 95 11.43 -19.63 -1.51
N ASN A 96 10.34 -19.86 -0.77
CA ASN A 96 10.41 -20.41 0.59
C ASN A 96 10.35 -21.94 0.62
N GLU A 97 9.47 -22.53 -0.19
CA GLU A 97 9.16 -23.97 -0.08
C GLU A 97 9.87 -24.84 -1.13
N TYR A 98 10.12 -24.30 -2.34
CA TYR A 98 10.65 -25.08 -3.46
C TYR A 98 12.09 -24.73 -3.81
N ALA A 99 12.48 -23.48 -3.70
CA ALA A 99 13.79 -23.05 -4.14
C ALA A 99 14.91 -23.59 -3.23
N ARG A 100 15.90 -24.27 -3.83
CA ARG A 100 17.08 -24.73 -3.10
C ARG A 100 17.99 -23.53 -2.78
N PRO A 101 18.57 -23.46 -1.57
CA PRO A 101 19.55 -22.41 -1.24
C PRO A 101 20.69 -22.40 -2.25
N GLY A 102 20.94 -21.24 -2.89
CA GLY A 102 21.96 -21.13 -3.92
C GLY A 102 22.18 -19.70 -4.38
N ARG A 103 23.17 -19.51 -5.29
CA ARG A 103 23.53 -18.18 -5.82
C ARG A 103 22.37 -17.53 -6.57
N VAL A 104 21.60 -18.29 -7.36
CA VAL A 104 20.47 -17.79 -8.14
C VAL A 104 19.37 -17.24 -7.22
N VAL A 105 18.96 -18.00 -6.20
CA VAL A 105 17.95 -17.57 -5.24
C VAL A 105 18.39 -16.32 -4.47
N ARG A 106 19.69 -16.25 -4.13
CA ARG A 106 20.25 -15.05 -3.50
C ARG A 106 20.17 -13.82 -4.41
N ILE A 107 20.48 -13.96 -5.69
CA ILE A 107 20.40 -12.87 -6.67
C ILE A 107 18.94 -12.43 -6.84
N ILE A 108 18.00 -13.37 -6.95
CA ILE A 108 16.55 -13.04 -7.05
C ILE A 108 16.09 -12.24 -5.83
N ARG A 109 16.43 -12.68 -4.62
CA ARG A 109 16.07 -11.94 -3.38
C ARG A 109 16.73 -10.57 -3.31
N LEU A 110 17.99 -10.44 -3.73
CA LEU A 110 18.65 -9.14 -3.83
C LEU A 110 17.94 -8.25 -4.84
N GLY A 111 17.52 -8.77 -5.99
CA GLY A 111 16.73 -8.04 -6.97
C GLY A 111 15.39 -7.54 -6.40
N ILE A 112 14.64 -8.42 -5.74
CA ILE A 112 13.37 -8.07 -5.09
C ILE A 112 13.58 -6.96 -4.04
N ASN A 113 14.59 -7.09 -3.18
CA ASN A 113 14.89 -6.08 -2.16
C ASN A 113 15.34 -4.74 -2.75
N ASN A 114 16.13 -4.77 -3.84
CA ASN A 114 16.55 -3.56 -4.53
C ASN A 114 15.39 -2.84 -5.21
N LEU A 115 14.43 -3.59 -5.79
CA LEU A 115 13.20 -3.02 -6.35
C LEU A 115 12.37 -2.26 -5.30
N ALA A 116 12.36 -2.70 -4.05
CA ALA A 116 11.68 -1.99 -2.98
C ALA A 116 12.26 -0.59 -2.70
N GLY A 117 13.52 -0.36 -3.05
CA GLY A 117 14.23 0.92 -2.92
C GLY A 117 14.14 1.84 -4.14
N VAL A 118 13.54 1.39 -5.24
CA VAL A 118 13.40 2.20 -6.47
C VAL A 118 12.37 3.30 -6.25
N PRO A 119 12.68 4.58 -6.63
CA PRO A 119 11.71 5.68 -6.55
C PRO A 119 10.44 5.40 -7.36
N SER A 120 9.29 5.79 -6.82
CA SER A 120 7.98 5.51 -7.44
C SER A 120 7.83 6.13 -8.85
N VAL A 121 8.46 7.29 -9.09
CA VAL A 121 8.52 7.93 -10.42
C VAL A 121 9.13 7.01 -11.48
N VAL A 122 10.17 6.24 -11.12
CA VAL A 122 10.82 5.30 -12.06
C VAL A 122 9.85 4.19 -12.46
N PHE A 123 9.04 3.68 -11.52
CA PHE A 123 7.96 2.75 -11.86
C PHE A 123 6.91 3.38 -12.79
N GLY A 124 6.59 4.66 -12.60
CA GLY A 124 5.68 5.39 -13.49
C GLY A 124 6.22 5.49 -14.91
N LEU A 125 7.49 5.87 -15.08
CA LEU A 125 8.15 5.94 -16.39
C LEU A 125 8.29 4.57 -17.05
N PHE A 126 8.61 3.54 -16.26
CA PHE A 126 8.62 2.16 -16.73
C PHE A 126 7.23 1.72 -17.20
N GLY A 127 6.20 1.99 -16.41
CA GLY A 127 4.81 1.68 -16.73
C GLY A 127 4.33 2.40 -17.99
N LEU A 128 4.70 3.69 -18.15
CA LEU A 128 4.44 4.45 -19.36
C LEU A 128 5.08 3.78 -20.57
N ALA A 129 6.37 3.45 -20.51
CA ALA A 129 7.07 2.85 -21.64
C ALA A 129 6.53 1.45 -21.97
N LEU A 130 6.31 0.60 -20.94
CA LEU A 130 5.94 -0.79 -21.12
C LEU A 130 4.44 -0.99 -21.36
N PHE A 131 3.58 -0.49 -20.47
CA PHE A 131 2.14 -0.79 -20.50
C PHE A 131 1.39 0.17 -21.42
N VAL A 132 1.68 1.47 -21.31
CA VAL A 132 0.95 2.50 -22.10
C VAL A 132 1.38 2.48 -23.56
N VAL A 133 2.70 2.52 -23.82
CA VAL A 133 3.23 2.68 -25.18
C VAL A 133 3.47 1.33 -25.86
N TRP A 134 4.31 0.47 -25.29
CA TRP A 134 4.75 -0.75 -25.96
C TRP A 134 3.63 -1.80 -26.06
N LEU A 135 2.87 -2.05 -24.98
CA LEU A 135 1.70 -2.95 -25.01
C LEU A 135 0.45 -2.29 -25.59
N GLY A 136 0.47 -0.97 -25.77
CA GLY A 136 -0.64 -0.24 -26.41
C GLY A 136 -1.92 -0.16 -25.59
N PHE A 137 -1.84 -0.36 -24.24
CA PHE A 137 -3.03 -0.27 -23.38
C PHE A 137 -3.52 1.17 -23.18
N GLY A 138 -2.70 2.16 -23.59
CA GLY A 138 -3.00 3.57 -23.37
C GLY A 138 -2.93 3.98 -21.89
N VAL A 139 -3.22 5.24 -21.63
CA VAL A 139 -3.45 5.75 -20.27
C VAL A 139 -4.77 5.15 -19.79
N SER A 140 -4.72 4.25 -18.81
CA SER A 140 -5.87 3.41 -18.47
C SER A 140 -5.75 2.81 -17.05
N ILE A 141 -6.88 2.36 -16.51
CA ILE A 141 -6.93 1.65 -15.23
C ILE A 141 -5.96 0.45 -15.23
N ILE A 142 -5.94 -0.33 -16.32
CA ILE A 142 -5.09 -1.52 -16.38
C ILE A 142 -3.61 -1.18 -16.41
N SER A 143 -3.19 -0.14 -17.13
CA SER A 143 -1.81 0.33 -17.18
C SER A 143 -1.34 0.80 -15.80
N GLY A 144 -2.18 1.56 -15.10
CA GLY A 144 -1.89 2.01 -13.74
C GLY A 144 -1.91 0.88 -12.72
N ALA A 145 -2.88 -0.03 -12.81
CA ALA A 145 -2.96 -1.19 -11.91
C ALA A 145 -1.73 -2.11 -12.05
N LEU A 146 -1.26 -2.37 -13.27
CA LEU A 146 -0.04 -3.14 -13.54
C LEU A 146 1.21 -2.43 -13.01
N THR A 147 1.28 -1.10 -13.19
CA THR A 147 2.40 -0.29 -12.68
C THR A 147 2.46 -0.32 -11.15
N LEU A 148 1.32 -0.08 -10.48
CA LEU A 148 1.23 -0.17 -9.03
C LEU A 148 1.44 -1.60 -8.51
N ALA A 149 0.98 -2.61 -9.26
CA ALA A 149 1.23 -4.01 -8.94
C ALA A 149 2.74 -4.30 -8.94
N ALA A 150 3.45 -3.91 -9.99
CA ALA A 150 4.90 -4.08 -10.09
C ALA A 150 5.64 -3.41 -8.94
N MET A 151 5.21 -2.20 -8.53
CA MET A 151 5.79 -1.46 -7.41
C MET A 151 5.50 -2.11 -6.05
N THR A 152 4.33 -2.73 -5.85
CA THR A 152 3.94 -3.33 -4.59
C THR A 152 4.40 -4.79 -4.43
N LEU A 153 4.73 -5.48 -5.54
CA LEU A 153 5.20 -6.85 -5.54
C LEU A 153 6.32 -7.14 -4.54
N PRO A 154 7.41 -6.34 -4.43
CA PRO A 154 8.48 -6.61 -3.47
C PRO A 154 8.00 -6.68 -2.03
N VAL A 155 7.09 -5.79 -1.65
CA VAL A 155 6.51 -5.74 -0.29
C VAL A 155 5.66 -6.98 -0.02
N ILE A 156 4.83 -7.37 -1.00
CA ILE A 156 3.97 -8.55 -0.87
C ILE A 156 4.79 -9.83 -0.84
N ILE A 157 5.82 -9.96 -1.69
CA ILE A 157 6.72 -11.12 -1.67
C ILE A 157 7.41 -11.22 -0.31
N GLY A 158 8.03 -10.13 0.15
CA GLY A 158 8.77 -10.13 1.42
C GLY A 158 7.91 -10.47 2.62
N SER A 159 6.74 -9.84 2.75
CA SER A 159 5.80 -10.13 3.84
C SER A 159 5.21 -11.54 3.77
N SER A 160 4.99 -12.06 2.56
CA SER A 160 4.50 -13.43 2.37
C SER A 160 5.59 -14.47 2.69
N GLU A 161 6.86 -14.24 2.29
CA GLU A 161 7.98 -15.09 2.69
C GLU A 161 8.14 -15.12 4.21
N GLU A 162 8.05 -13.97 4.88
CA GLU A 162 8.12 -13.89 6.35
C GLU A 162 6.98 -14.66 7.00
N ALA A 163 5.75 -14.50 6.50
CA ALA A 163 4.60 -15.23 6.99
C ALA A 163 4.74 -16.75 6.84
N LEU A 164 5.26 -17.22 5.70
CA LEU A 164 5.52 -18.64 5.45
C LEU A 164 6.64 -19.19 6.36
N ARG A 165 7.70 -18.42 6.61
CA ARG A 165 8.81 -18.81 7.51
C ARG A 165 8.37 -18.90 8.97
N ASN A 166 7.39 -18.10 9.38
CA ASN A 166 6.87 -18.11 10.75
C ASN A 166 5.97 -19.33 11.06
N VAL A 167 5.62 -20.14 10.06
CA VAL A 167 4.92 -21.43 10.28
C VAL A 167 5.93 -22.43 10.81
N PRO A 168 5.71 -23.06 11.98
CA PRO A 168 6.63 -24.04 12.56
C PRO A 168 6.90 -25.22 11.62
N ASP A 169 8.15 -25.69 11.58
CA ASP A 169 8.53 -26.84 10.74
C ASP A 169 7.82 -28.14 11.18
N THR A 170 7.49 -28.25 12.46
CA THR A 170 6.72 -29.38 13.00
C THR A 170 5.38 -29.59 12.28
N TYR A 171 4.74 -28.54 11.78
CA TYR A 171 3.51 -28.67 10.99
C TYR A 171 3.76 -29.32 9.63
N ARG A 172 4.91 -29.01 9.02
CA ARG A 172 5.34 -29.62 7.74
C ARG A 172 5.68 -31.09 7.94
N GLU A 173 6.49 -31.38 8.97
CA GLU A 173 6.91 -32.73 9.32
C GLU A 173 5.72 -33.63 9.67
N ALA A 174 4.78 -33.16 10.48
CA ALA A 174 3.58 -33.90 10.83
C ALA A 174 2.72 -34.25 9.61
N SER A 175 2.52 -33.28 8.71
CA SER A 175 1.75 -33.50 7.48
C SER A 175 2.42 -34.51 6.56
N LEU A 176 3.74 -34.38 6.36
CA LEU A 176 4.52 -35.32 5.55
C LEU A 176 4.55 -36.73 6.20
N GLY A 177 4.67 -36.80 7.52
CA GLY A 177 4.64 -38.09 8.28
C GLY A 177 3.31 -38.83 8.17
N LEU A 178 2.19 -38.12 7.93
CA LEU A 178 0.89 -38.70 7.61
C LEU A 178 0.74 -39.10 6.13
N GLY A 179 1.81 -39.00 5.32
CA GLY A 179 1.81 -39.41 3.91
C GLY A 179 1.30 -38.33 2.95
N ALA A 180 1.10 -37.11 3.40
CA ALA A 180 0.75 -36.00 2.49
C ALA A 180 1.90 -35.67 1.56
N THR A 181 1.59 -35.31 0.30
CA THR A 181 2.59 -34.80 -0.63
C THR A 181 3.02 -33.37 -0.23
N LYS A 182 4.18 -32.91 -0.70
CA LYS A 182 4.67 -31.54 -0.46
C LYS A 182 3.65 -30.49 -0.89
N TRP A 183 3.01 -30.67 -2.04
CA TRP A 183 1.93 -29.79 -2.51
C TRP A 183 0.75 -29.74 -1.53
N GLN A 184 0.28 -30.89 -1.08
CA GLN A 184 -0.83 -30.98 -0.10
C GLN A 184 -0.45 -30.32 1.22
N THR A 185 0.77 -30.52 1.71
CA THR A 185 1.30 -29.88 2.91
C THR A 185 1.29 -28.35 2.76
N ILE A 186 1.78 -27.84 1.64
CA ILE A 186 1.82 -26.38 1.41
C ILE A 186 0.41 -25.79 1.36
N PHE A 187 -0.47 -26.34 0.53
CA PHE A 187 -1.80 -25.74 0.31
C PHE A 187 -2.81 -26.00 1.41
N ARG A 188 -2.68 -27.10 2.18
CA ARG A 188 -3.65 -27.47 3.21
C ARG A 188 -3.19 -27.16 4.64
N VAL A 189 -1.89 -26.97 4.86
CA VAL A 189 -1.33 -26.73 6.20
C VAL A 189 -0.58 -25.42 6.28
N VAL A 190 0.45 -25.24 5.43
CA VAL A 190 1.36 -24.09 5.53
C VAL A 190 0.68 -22.79 5.09
N LEU A 191 0.07 -22.78 3.92
CA LEU A 191 -0.56 -21.59 3.36
C LEU A 191 -1.73 -21.07 4.20
N PRO A 192 -2.67 -21.92 4.67
CA PRO A 192 -3.72 -21.46 5.59
C PRO A 192 -3.14 -20.88 6.88
N SER A 193 -2.12 -21.50 7.46
CA SER A 193 -1.46 -21.02 8.69
C SER A 193 -0.73 -19.68 8.47
N ALA A 194 -0.16 -19.45 7.29
CA ALA A 194 0.53 -18.22 6.92
C ALA A 194 -0.43 -17.10 6.49
N LEU A 195 -1.68 -17.42 6.13
CA LEU A 195 -2.63 -16.49 5.52
C LEU A 195 -2.83 -15.18 6.29
N PRO A 196 -2.93 -15.18 7.64
CA PRO A 196 -3.04 -13.92 8.40
C PRO A 196 -1.84 -12.98 8.22
N GLY A 197 -0.63 -13.53 8.07
CA GLY A 197 0.59 -12.77 7.78
C GLY A 197 0.61 -12.24 6.34
N ILE A 198 0.24 -13.06 5.37
CA ILE A 198 0.11 -12.69 3.96
C ILE A 198 -0.89 -11.54 3.79
N LEU A 199 -2.05 -11.63 4.45
CA LEU A 199 -3.05 -10.57 4.42
C LEU A 199 -2.52 -9.25 5.03
N THR A 200 -1.59 -9.31 5.99
CA THR A 200 -0.94 -8.09 6.49
C THR A 200 -0.10 -7.41 5.40
N GLY A 201 0.64 -8.18 4.60
CA GLY A 201 1.34 -7.67 3.43
C GLY A 201 0.41 -7.06 2.37
N ALA A 202 -0.73 -7.70 2.13
CA ALA A 202 -1.74 -7.17 1.21
C ALA A 202 -2.31 -5.82 1.71
N ILE A 203 -2.60 -5.68 3.00
CA ILE A 203 -3.08 -4.43 3.62
C ILE A 203 -2.05 -3.31 3.42
N LEU A 204 -0.76 -3.59 3.67
CA LEU A 204 0.32 -2.64 3.45
C LEU A 204 0.42 -2.25 1.96
N GLY A 205 0.24 -3.21 1.06
CA GLY A 205 0.22 -2.99 -0.39
C GLY A 205 -0.94 -2.08 -0.84
N ILE A 206 -2.17 -2.31 -0.34
CA ILE A 206 -3.34 -1.47 -0.63
C ILE A 206 -3.10 -0.04 -0.14
N SER A 207 -2.64 0.11 1.10
CA SER A 207 -2.38 1.43 1.70
C SER A 207 -1.38 2.23 0.86
N ARG A 208 -0.33 1.58 0.39
CA ARG A 208 0.68 2.20 -0.45
C ARG A 208 0.10 2.56 -1.83
N ALA A 209 -0.55 1.61 -2.50
CA ALA A 209 -1.11 1.82 -3.83
C ALA A 209 -2.13 2.97 -3.87
N ALA A 210 -3.00 3.07 -2.86
CA ALA A 210 -4.03 4.10 -2.79
C ALA A 210 -3.50 5.52 -2.57
N GLY A 211 -2.29 5.66 -2.02
CA GLY A 211 -1.64 6.96 -1.78
C GLY A 211 -0.65 7.40 -2.86
N GLU A 212 -0.34 6.55 -3.85
CA GLU A 212 0.66 6.86 -4.85
C GLU A 212 0.15 7.85 -5.90
N THR A 213 0.98 8.86 -6.20
CA THR A 213 0.67 9.89 -7.20
C THR A 213 1.54 9.73 -8.44
N ALA A 214 2.87 9.65 -8.28
CA ALA A 214 3.81 9.69 -9.38
C ALA A 214 3.65 8.54 -10.39
N PRO A 215 3.46 7.28 -10.00
CA PRO A 215 3.27 6.20 -10.97
C PRO A 215 2.00 6.37 -11.80
N ILE A 216 0.89 6.77 -11.16
CA ILE A 216 -0.41 6.82 -11.84
C ILE A 216 -0.56 8.03 -12.76
N MET A 217 0.14 9.14 -12.49
CA MET A 217 0.08 10.32 -13.35
C MET A 217 0.66 10.07 -14.75
N PHE A 218 1.50 9.04 -14.92
CA PHE A 218 2.04 8.65 -16.22
C PHE A 218 1.24 7.53 -16.90
N THR A 219 0.42 6.78 -16.14
CA THR A 219 -0.11 5.50 -16.62
C THR A 219 -1.62 5.37 -16.58
N ALA A 220 -2.33 6.16 -15.77
CA ALA A 220 -3.78 6.01 -15.60
C ALA A 220 -4.53 7.30 -15.33
N ALA A 221 -3.93 8.22 -14.55
CA ALA A 221 -4.65 9.39 -14.09
C ALA A 221 -4.56 10.53 -15.08
N VAL A 222 -5.70 11.16 -15.35
CA VAL A 222 -5.79 12.33 -16.22
C VAL A 222 -6.21 13.55 -15.42
N PHE A 223 -5.91 14.71 -15.99
CA PHE A 223 -6.20 16.01 -15.39
C PHE A 223 -7.68 16.18 -15.07
N PHE A 224 -8.55 15.86 -16.05
CA PHE A 224 -9.98 16.04 -15.94
C PHE A 224 -10.73 15.02 -16.80
N THR A 225 -11.59 14.22 -16.16
CA THR A 225 -12.62 13.40 -16.79
C THR A 225 -13.79 13.26 -15.82
N PRO A 226 -14.93 13.93 -16.07
CA PRO A 226 -16.08 13.92 -15.17
C PRO A 226 -16.89 12.61 -15.23
N THR A 227 -16.60 11.76 -16.21
CA THR A 227 -17.30 10.49 -16.41
C THR A 227 -16.71 9.38 -15.54
N LEU A 228 -17.56 8.47 -15.10
CA LEU A 228 -17.11 7.26 -14.44
C LEU A 228 -16.58 6.26 -15.48
N PRO A 229 -15.51 5.52 -15.21
CA PRO A 229 -14.97 4.54 -16.12
C PRO A 229 -15.96 3.38 -16.33
N SER A 230 -16.09 2.94 -17.55
CA SER A 230 -16.92 1.81 -17.99
C SER A 230 -16.11 0.58 -18.39
N SER A 231 -14.82 0.77 -18.67
CA SER A 231 -13.89 -0.25 -19.13
C SER A 231 -12.58 -0.21 -18.33
N PRO A 232 -11.87 -1.34 -18.18
CA PRO A 232 -10.50 -1.36 -17.65
C PRO A 232 -9.49 -0.55 -18.47
N PHE A 233 -9.82 -0.24 -19.72
CA PHE A 233 -9.00 0.55 -20.63
C PHE A 233 -9.34 2.04 -20.61
N ASP A 234 -10.28 2.47 -19.78
CA ASP A 234 -10.60 3.88 -19.61
C ASP A 234 -9.57 4.57 -18.70
N GLU A 235 -9.34 5.84 -18.97
CA GLU A 235 -8.61 6.74 -18.10
C GLU A 235 -9.44 7.11 -16.86
N ILE A 236 -8.80 7.56 -15.80
CA ILE A 236 -9.48 7.92 -14.55
C ILE A 236 -8.95 9.22 -13.96
N MET A 237 -9.77 9.84 -13.12
CA MET A 237 -9.29 10.74 -12.07
C MET A 237 -8.96 9.92 -10.82
N ALA A 238 -7.94 10.35 -10.06
CA ALA A 238 -7.58 9.70 -8.80
C ALA A 238 -7.30 10.74 -7.72
N LEU A 239 -7.70 10.48 -6.47
CA LEU A 239 -7.58 11.42 -5.35
C LEU A 239 -6.16 11.98 -5.16
N PRO A 240 -5.08 11.15 -5.16
CA PRO A 240 -3.73 11.68 -4.98
C PRO A 240 -3.31 12.62 -6.11
N TYR A 241 -3.66 12.27 -7.35
CA TYR A 241 -3.34 13.12 -8.49
C TYR A 241 -4.22 14.37 -8.53
N HIS A 242 -5.49 14.28 -8.15
CA HIS A 242 -6.39 15.42 -8.05
C HIS A 242 -5.91 16.45 -7.01
N ILE A 243 -5.41 15.99 -5.84
CA ILE A 243 -4.78 16.87 -4.85
C ILE A 243 -3.59 17.62 -5.46
N TYR A 244 -2.74 16.91 -6.21
CA TYR A 244 -1.61 17.51 -6.91
C TYR A 244 -2.05 18.54 -7.94
N VAL A 245 -3.07 18.24 -8.74
CA VAL A 245 -3.64 19.14 -9.74
C VAL A 245 -4.19 20.43 -9.10
N LEU A 246 -5.00 20.30 -8.05
CA LEU A 246 -5.54 21.45 -7.32
C LEU A 246 -4.43 22.33 -6.70
N ALA A 247 -3.31 21.71 -6.29
CA ALA A 247 -2.18 22.43 -5.71
C ALA A 247 -1.32 23.18 -6.73
N THR A 248 -1.23 22.66 -7.97
CA THR A 248 -0.24 23.14 -8.96
C THR A 248 -0.86 23.86 -10.16
N ALA A 249 -2.07 23.50 -10.52
CA ALA A 249 -2.76 23.98 -11.72
C ALA A 249 -4.08 24.74 -11.42
N GLY A 250 -4.44 24.91 -10.16
CA GLY A 250 -5.62 25.70 -9.75
C GLY A 250 -5.45 27.18 -10.14
N THR A 251 -6.37 27.69 -10.93
CA THR A 251 -6.36 29.10 -11.38
C THR A 251 -6.80 30.08 -10.28
N GLU A 252 -7.60 29.62 -9.32
CA GLU A 252 -8.12 30.39 -8.20
C GLU A 252 -7.74 29.73 -6.86
N ILE A 253 -6.59 30.12 -6.33
CA ILE A 253 -6.02 29.48 -5.12
C ILE A 253 -6.96 29.55 -3.93
N GLU A 254 -7.68 30.65 -3.73
CA GLU A 254 -8.58 30.84 -2.58
C GLU A 254 -9.76 29.87 -2.60
N THR A 255 -10.32 29.58 -3.77
CA THR A 255 -11.47 28.68 -3.95
C THR A 255 -11.05 27.20 -4.00
N THR A 256 -9.87 26.88 -4.53
CA THR A 256 -9.38 25.50 -4.69
C THR A 256 -8.74 24.93 -3.43
N ARG A 257 -8.16 25.76 -2.55
CA ARG A 257 -7.54 25.30 -1.29
C ARG A 257 -8.46 24.48 -0.38
N PRO A 258 -9.69 24.92 -0.06
CA PRO A 258 -10.60 24.12 0.77
C PRO A 258 -10.92 22.77 0.12
N LEU A 259 -11.11 22.74 -1.21
CA LEU A 259 -11.36 21.50 -1.98
C LEU A 259 -10.15 20.57 -1.95
N GLN A 260 -8.94 21.11 -2.05
CA GLN A 260 -7.69 20.35 -1.92
C GLN A 260 -7.58 19.67 -0.55
N TYR A 261 -7.80 20.44 0.54
CA TYR A 261 -7.75 19.88 1.89
C TYR A 261 -8.90 18.89 2.16
N GLY A 262 -10.10 19.17 1.64
CA GLY A 262 -11.23 18.24 1.69
C GLY A 262 -10.92 16.93 0.94
N THR A 263 -10.33 17.02 -0.25
CA THR A 263 -9.89 15.84 -1.03
C THR A 263 -8.84 15.02 -0.26
N ALA A 264 -7.88 15.69 0.39
CA ALA A 264 -6.86 15.02 1.21
C ALA A 264 -7.47 14.30 2.41
N LEU A 265 -8.46 14.90 3.07
CA LEU A 265 -9.22 14.25 4.15
C LEU A 265 -9.96 13.02 3.64
N VAL A 266 -10.66 13.13 2.52
CA VAL A 266 -11.38 11.99 1.92
C VAL A 266 -10.40 10.86 1.56
N LEU A 267 -9.22 11.18 1.02
CA LEU A 267 -8.18 10.17 0.76
C LEU A 267 -7.74 9.46 2.05
N ILE A 268 -7.49 10.21 3.13
CA ILE A 268 -7.12 9.63 4.42
C ILE A 268 -8.24 8.70 4.93
N PHE A 269 -9.49 9.15 4.92
CA PHE A 269 -10.62 8.34 5.38
C PHE A 269 -10.84 7.11 4.49
N LEU A 270 -10.65 7.22 3.18
CA LEU A 270 -10.76 6.10 2.25
C LEU A 270 -9.69 5.05 2.54
N VAL A 271 -8.42 5.47 2.68
CA VAL A 271 -7.31 4.55 2.98
C VAL A 271 -7.50 3.90 4.35
N LEU A 272 -7.87 4.67 5.37
CA LEU A 272 -8.16 4.13 6.70
C LEU A 272 -9.35 3.16 6.67
N GLY A 273 -10.39 3.47 5.92
CA GLY A 273 -11.56 2.60 5.74
C GLY A 273 -11.19 1.28 5.07
N LEU A 274 -10.45 1.32 3.97
CA LEU A 274 -9.96 0.12 3.28
C LEU A 274 -9.09 -0.75 4.19
N ASN A 275 -8.19 -0.12 4.95
CA ASN A 275 -7.34 -0.81 5.92
C ASN A 275 -8.16 -1.45 7.04
N LEU A 276 -9.13 -0.72 7.59
CA LEU A 276 -9.99 -1.23 8.65
C LEU A 276 -10.79 -2.46 8.19
N LEU A 277 -11.39 -2.40 6.99
CA LEU A 277 -12.09 -3.53 6.39
C LEU A 277 -11.19 -4.74 6.23
N ALA A 278 -9.97 -4.53 5.72
CA ALA A 278 -9.00 -5.60 5.53
C ALA A 278 -8.51 -6.19 6.87
N ILE A 279 -8.31 -5.37 7.91
CA ILE A 279 -7.95 -5.79 9.27
C ILE A 279 -9.08 -6.62 9.90
N ILE A 280 -10.33 -6.18 9.76
CA ILE A 280 -11.50 -6.92 10.27
C ILE A 280 -11.58 -8.28 9.59
N TYR A 281 -11.43 -8.34 8.27
CA TYR A 281 -11.42 -9.59 7.50
C TYR A 281 -10.30 -10.53 7.96
N ARG A 282 -9.07 -10.03 8.08
CA ARG A 282 -7.92 -10.78 8.62
C ARG A 282 -8.19 -11.33 10.01
N THR A 283 -8.77 -10.52 10.90
CA THR A 283 -9.04 -10.94 12.29
C THR A 283 -10.11 -12.03 12.36
N LYS A 284 -11.14 -11.95 11.50
CA LYS A 284 -12.15 -13.01 11.38
C LYS A 284 -11.56 -14.33 10.87
N LEU A 285 -10.66 -14.25 9.89
CA LEU A 285 -9.98 -15.45 9.37
C LEU A 285 -9.11 -16.11 10.45
N ARG A 286 -8.31 -15.30 11.18
CA ARG A 286 -7.44 -15.80 12.25
C ARG A 286 -8.20 -16.56 13.37
N ARG A 287 -9.47 -16.22 13.61
CA ARG A 287 -10.29 -16.90 14.62
C ARG A 287 -10.84 -18.25 14.16
N LYS A 288 -10.80 -18.52 12.86
CA LYS A 288 -11.31 -19.76 12.25
C LYS A 288 -10.22 -20.80 11.98
N LEU A 289 -8.97 -20.38 12.03
CA LEU A 289 -7.76 -21.21 11.91
C LEU A 289 -7.16 -21.49 13.29
#